data_b52032c15b11da6926187cf2dd8bdc4c
#
_entry.id   b52032c15b11da6926187cf2dd8bdc4c
#
_cell.length_a   1.000
_cell.length_b   1.000
_cell.length_c   1.000
_cell.angle_alpha   90.00
_cell.angle_beta   90.00
_cell.angle_gamma   90.00
#
_symmetry.space_group_name_H-M   'P 1'
#
loop_
_entity.id
_entity.type
_entity.pdbx_description
1 polymer ?
#
loop_
_entity_poly.entity_id
_entity_poly.type
_entity_poly.pdbx_seq_one_letter_code
_entity_poly.pdbx_strand_id
1 'polypeptide(L)'
;STTGTGKTFLYDMVTQSWVKGADATITSQALTNFVTDWNGDLVYAHTSDTGTFVKWDDASDSSTAVDIKTKDIDFGQPGQIKRIYKFYVTHRGSASNIQLSYAKDGDQDTYTEAGSELPVTSAVTDWVTTAITPTAFSCNSVRLRLFSDGTTPANFEINDITIVYRLKGAR
;
A
#
# COMPACT_ATOMS: atom_id res chain seq x y z
N SER A 1 31.17 -13.21 -9.20
CA SER A 1 30.39 -11.99 -8.92
C SER A 1 28.99 -12.21 -9.43
N THR A 2 28.06 -12.58 -8.56
CA THR A 2 26.64 -12.68 -8.89
C THR A 2 26.06 -11.28 -8.80
N THR A 3 25.71 -10.69 -9.93
CA THR A 3 24.89 -9.51 -10.03
C THR A 3 23.48 -9.83 -9.54
N GLY A 4 23.27 -9.82 -8.24
CA GLY A 4 21.94 -9.95 -7.65
C GLY A 4 21.36 -8.57 -7.43
N THR A 5 20.13 -8.34 -7.85
CA THR A 5 19.36 -7.17 -7.44
C THR A 5 19.06 -7.26 -5.95
N GLY A 6 19.65 -6.39 -5.15
CA GLY A 6 19.35 -6.29 -3.73
C GLY A 6 17.87 -5.92 -3.53
N LYS A 7 17.25 -6.48 -2.50
CA LYS A 7 15.89 -6.12 -2.09
C LYS A 7 15.95 -5.54 -0.68
N THR A 8 15.27 -4.44 -0.47
CA THR A 8 15.17 -3.78 0.84
C THR A 8 13.82 -4.09 1.46
N PHE A 9 13.83 -4.52 2.71
CA PHE A 9 12.64 -4.68 3.53
C PHE A 9 12.76 -3.80 4.76
N LEU A 10 11.72 -3.05 5.04
CA LEU A 10 11.59 -2.19 6.21
C LEU A 10 10.60 -2.85 7.17
N TYR A 11 10.97 -2.95 8.44
CA TYR A 11 10.07 -3.40 9.48
C TYR A 11 9.70 -2.24 10.39
N ASP A 12 8.44 -1.88 10.41
CA ASP A 12 7.91 -0.89 11.34
C ASP A 12 7.61 -1.56 12.68
N MET A 13 8.33 -1.15 13.72
CA MET A 13 8.19 -1.70 15.07
C MET A 13 6.90 -1.28 15.76
N VAL A 14 6.30 -0.17 15.35
CA VAL A 14 5.06 0.34 15.94
C VAL A 14 3.85 -0.41 15.38
N THR A 15 3.76 -0.51 14.07
CA THR A 15 2.65 -1.21 13.38
C THR A 15 2.89 -2.71 13.25
N GLN A 16 4.11 -3.19 13.57
CA GLN A 16 4.57 -4.57 13.41
C GLN A 16 4.35 -5.10 11.98
N SER A 17 4.61 -4.27 10.99
CA SER A 17 4.40 -4.57 9.58
C SER A 17 5.69 -4.49 8.77
N TRP A 18 5.74 -5.24 7.67
CA TRP A 18 6.83 -5.21 6.71
C TRP A 18 6.43 -4.43 5.47
N VAL A 19 7.33 -3.57 5.01
CA VAL A 19 7.21 -2.87 3.73
C VAL A 19 8.41 -3.22 2.86
N LYS A 20 8.15 -3.54 1.61
CA LYS A 20 9.22 -3.70 0.63
C LYS A 20 9.57 -2.34 0.04
N GLY A 21 10.82 -1.93 0.19
CA GLY A 21 11.35 -0.72 -0.45
C GLY A 21 11.53 -0.90 -1.96
N ALA A 22 11.82 0.21 -2.65
CA ALA A 22 12.08 0.19 -4.09
C ALA A 22 13.32 -0.64 -4.41
N ASP A 23 13.24 -1.45 -5.45
CA ASP A 23 14.37 -2.31 -5.90
C ASP A 23 15.58 -1.49 -6.39
N ALA A 24 15.38 -0.21 -6.74
CA ALA A 24 16.41 0.68 -7.25
C ALA A 24 17.35 1.26 -6.17
N THR A 25 16.98 1.19 -4.92
CA THR A 25 17.72 1.86 -3.84
C THR A 25 19.05 1.17 -3.54
N ILE A 26 19.18 -0.13 -3.79
CA ILE A 26 20.39 -0.92 -3.57
C ILE A 26 20.61 -1.84 -4.76
N THR A 27 21.09 -1.30 -5.87
CA THR A 27 21.49 -2.11 -7.02
C THR A 27 22.99 -2.41 -6.95
N SER A 28 23.34 -3.70 -7.03
CA SER A 28 24.71 -4.21 -7.24
C SER A 28 25.73 -4.04 -6.11
N GLN A 29 25.36 -3.78 -4.89
CA GLN A 29 26.29 -3.73 -3.78
C GLN A 29 26.31 -5.00 -2.95
N ALA A 30 27.52 -5.47 -2.67
CA ALA A 30 27.74 -6.63 -1.81
C ALA A 30 27.55 -6.30 -0.31
N LEU A 31 27.71 -5.05 0.09
CA LEU A 31 27.65 -4.60 1.48
C LEU A 31 27.17 -3.16 1.54
N THR A 32 26.08 -2.92 2.26
CA THR A 32 25.65 -1.60 2.66
C THR A 32 25.61 -1.52 4.18
N ASN A 33 26.40 -0.65 4.75
CA ASN A 33 26.30 -0.32 6.15
C ASN A 33 25.36 0.88 6.29
N PHE A 34 24.26 0.67 6.96
CA PHE A 34 23.37 1.76 7.34
C PHE A 34 23.85 2.38 8.64
N VAL A 35 23.91 3.70 8.68
CA VAL A 35 24.28 4.49 9.84
C VAL A 35 23.22 5.56 10.04
N THR A 36 22.83 5.82 11.27
CA THR A 36 21.96 6.96 11.60
C THR A 36 22.83 8.19 11.82
N ASP A 37 22.52 9.28 11.13
CA ASP A 37 23.19 10.56 11.33
C ASP A 37 22.69 11.28 12.60
N TRP A 38 23.24 12.47 12.89
CA TRP A 38 22.87 13.25 14.07
C TRP A 38 21.42 13.80 14.05
N ASN A 39 20.75 13.83 12.87
CA ASN A 39 19.36 14.23 12.75
C ASN A 39 18.39 13.04 12.90
N GLY A 40 18.92 11.83 13.02
CA GLY A 40 18.12 10.60 13.05
C GLY A 40 17.85 10.01 11.67
N ASP A 41 18.44 10.56 10.61
CA ASP A 41 18.26 10.09 9.25
C ASP A 41 19.14 8.88 8.96
N LEU A 42 18.60 7.94 8.20
CA LEU A 42 19.33 6.76 7.78
C LEU A 42 20.22 7.10 6.56
N VAL A 43 21.52 6.87 6.71
CA VAL A 43 22.53 7.12 5.67
C VAL A 43 23.20 5.82 5.27
N TYR A 44 23.49 5.66 3.98
CA TYR A 44 24.18 4.49 3.44
C TYR A 44 25.18 4.87 2.34
N ALA A 45 26.11 3.97 2.03
CA ALA A 45 27.07 4.19 0.96
C ALA A 45 26.40 4.12 -0.42
N HIS A 46 26.71 5.08 -1.29
CA HIS A 46 26.19 5.06 -2.66
C HIS A 46 26.78 3.90 -3.46
N THR A 47 25.95 3.30 -4.30
CA THR A 47 26.30 2.03 -4.95
C THR A 47 27.23 2.16 -6.14
N SER A 48 27.25 3.29 -6.81
CA SER A 48 28.07 3.52 -8.01
C SER A 48 29.21 4.51 -7.81
N ASP A 49 29.10 5.38 -6.79
CA ASP A 49 30.10 6.42 -6.55
C ASP A 49 30.88 6.11 -5.28
N THR A 50 32.12 5.70 -5.45
CA THR A 50 33.02 5.39 -4.33
C THR A 50 33.25 6.64 -3.47
N GLY A 51 32.93 6.52 -2.18
CA GLY A 51 33.12 7.62 -1.21
C GLY A 51 31.95 8.57 -1.06
N THR A 52 30.82 8.32 -1.72
CA THR A 52 29.59 9.09 -1.57
C THR A 52 28.63 8.42 -0.61
N PHE A 53 28.09 9.19 0.33
CA PHE A 53 27.00 8.74 1.22
C PHE A 53 25.69 9.37 0.77
N VAL A 54 24.65 8.57 0.79
CA VAL A 54 23.30 8.98 0.41
C VAL A 54 22.38 8.85 1.63
N LYS A 55 21.56 9.85 1.83
CA LYS A 55 20.49 9.81 2.83
C LYS A 55 19.34 8.96 2.31
N TRP A 56 18.73 8.17 3.19
CA TRP A 56 17.57 7.33 2.83
C TRP A 56 16.35 8.14 2.41
N ASP A 57 16.20 9.32 2.88
CA ASP A 57 15.18 10.23 2.41
C ASP A 57 15.61 10.82 1.08
N ASP A 58 15.21 10.19 0.03
CA ASP A 58 15.26 10.81 -1.26
C ASP A 58 14.03 11.72 -1.41
N ALA A 59 14.23 12.99 -1.17
CA ALA A 59 13.24 14.03 -1.40
C ALA A 59 12.89 14.23 -2.89
N SER A 60 13.30 13.34 -3.76
CA SER A 60 12.71 13.22 -5.07
C SER A 60 11.34 12.58 -4.92
N ASP A 61 10.34 13.40 -4.69
CA ASP A 61 8.91 13.07 -4.82
C ASP A 61 8.60 12.63 -6.25
N SER A 62 9.26 11.58 -6.71
CA SER A 62 8.85 10.92 -7.93
C SER A 62 7.56 10.21 -7.59
N SER A 63 6.46 10.80 -8.00
CA SER A 63 5.13 10.25 -7.90
C SER A 63 5.09 8.89 -8.60
N THR A 64 5.41 7.87 -7.84
CA THR A 64 5.38 6.47 -8.28
C THR A 64 3.97 5.95 -8.14
N ALA A 65 3.56 5.04 -9.02
CA ALA A 65 2.29 4.37 -8.90
C ALA A 65 2.15 3.69 -7.52
N VAL A 66 1.02 3.88 -6.87
CA VAL A 66 0.67 3.18 -5.62
C VAL A 66 0.13 1.80 -5.96
N ASP A 67 0.60 0.77 -5.28
CA ASP A 67 0.03 -0.58 -5.29
C ASP A 67 0.14 -1.20 -3.89
N ILE A 68 -0.87 -0.96 -3.07
CA ILE A 68 -0.95 -1.44 -1.69
C ILE A 68 -1.92 -2.62 -1.63
N LYS A 69 -1.46 -3.76 -1.16
CA LYS A 69 -2.27 -4.97 -0.97
C LYS A 69 -2.32 -5.34 0.50
N THR A 70 -3.52 -5.59 1.01
CA THR A 70 -3.68 -6.12 2.37
C THR A 70 -3.42 -7.62 2.40
N LYS A 71 -3.25 -8.20 3.57
CA LYS A 71 -3.46 -9.64 3.77
C LYS A 71 -4.95 -9.99 3.60
N ASP A 72 -5.25 -11.29 3.55
CA ASP A 72 -6.64 -11.76 3.61
C ASP A 72 -7.26 -11.40 4.96
N ILE A 73 -8.41 -10.73 4.92
CA ILE A 73 -9.18 -10.28 6.07
C ILE A 73 -10.36 -11.25 6.24
N ASP A 74 -10.32 -12.09 7.25
CA ASP A 74 -11.35 -13.08 7.57
C ASP A 74 -12.30 -12.63 8.69
N PHE A 75 -12.06 -11.43 9.24
CA PHE A 75 -12.83 -10.83 10.34
C PHE A 75 -12.83 -11.68 11.62
N GLY A 76 -11.79 -12.49 11.83
CA GLY A 76 -11.67 -13.42 12.94
C GLY A 76 -12.62 -14.63 12.87
N GLN A 77 -13.26 -14.86 11.72
CA GLN A 77 -14.24 -15.93 11.50
C GLN A 77 -14.03 -16.61 10.14
N PRO A 78 -12.93 -17.34 9.95
CA PRO A 78 -12.53 -17.88 8.63
C PRO A 78 -13.54 -18.87 8.05
N GLY A 79 -14.25 -19.61 8.89
CA GLY A 79 -15.26 -20.60 8.45
C GLY A 79 -16.63 -20.03 8.13
N GLN A 80 -16.87 -18.74 8.36
CA GLN A 80 -18.18 -18.13 8.17
C GLN A 80 -18.22 -17.24 6.94
N ILE A 81 -19.24 -17.40 6.11
CA ILE A 81 -19.43 -16.58 4.90
C ILE A 81 -19.88 -15.18 5.30
N LYS A 82 -19.22 -14.18 4.75
CA LYS A 82 -19.56 -12.76 4.86
C LYS A 82 -20.17 -12.28 3.55
N ARG A 83 -21.17 -11.42 3.64
CA ARG A 83 -21.67 -10.66 2.50
C ARG A 83 -21.21 -9.22 2.63
N ILE A 84 -20.38 -8.77 1.68
CA ILE A 84 -19.81 -7.43 1.62
C ILE A 84 -20.77 -6.54 0.84
N TYR A 85 -21.00 -5.32 1.34
CA TYR A 85 -21.93 -4.35 0.75
C TYR A 85 -21.26 -3.05 0.35
N LYS A 86 -20.28 -2.59 1.13
CA LYS A 86 -19.73 -1.26 0.94
C LYS A 86 -18.33 -1.15 1.55
N PHE A 87 -17.52 -0.29 0.99
CA PHE A 87 -16.27 0.18 1.55
C PHE A 87 -16.35 1.69 1.80
N TYR A 88 -15.75 2.14 2.88
CA TYR A 88 -15.47 3.56 3.11
C TYR A 88 -13.96 3.73 3.13
N VAL A 89 -13.45 4.67 2.33
CA VAL A 89 -12.04 5.02 2.29
C VAL A 89 -11.88 6.43 2.81
N THR A 90 -11.16 6.59 3.92
CA THR A 90 -10.84 7.90 4.48
C THR A 90 -9.46 8.31 3.97
N HIS A 91 -9.42 9.39 3.21
CA HIS A 91 -8.22 9.89 2.55
C HIS A 91 -8.17 11.41 2.54
N ARG A 92 -7.01 11.97 2.25
CA ARG A 92 -6.81 13.39 1.94
C ARG A 92 -5.81 13.57 0.82
N GLY A 93 -5.71 14.79 0.29
CA GLY A 93 -4.91 15.09 -0.87
C GLY A 93 -5.59 14.70 -2.18
N SER A 94 -4.88 14.77 -3.28
CA SER A 94 -5.41 14.39 -4.59
C SER A 94 -5.42 12.87 -4.74
N ALA A 95 -6.60 12.30 -4.95
CA ALA A 95 -6.80 10.87 -5.15
C ALA A 95 -7.04 10.50 -6.62
N SER A 96 -6.61 11.34 -7.56
CA SER A 96 -6.77 11.04 -8.99
C SER A 96 -6.10 9.71 -9.35
N ASN A 97 -6.80 8.92 -10.15
CA ASN A 97 -6.35 7.60 -10.60
C ASN A 97 -6.16 6.56 -9.47
N ILE A 98 -6.67 6.82 -8.26
CA ILE A 98 -6.62 5.83 -7.17
C ILE A 98 -7.88 4.99 -7.19
N GLN A 99 -7.71 3.68 -7.29
CA GLN A 99 -8.80 2.72 -7.35
C GLN A 99 -8.71 1.68 -6.24
N LEU A 100 -9.86 1.36 -5.64
CA LEU A 100 -10.00 0.22 -4.73
C LEU A 100 -10.49 -1.00 -5.48
N SER A 101 -9.75 -2.09 -5.35
CA SER A 101 -10.11 -3.41 -5.86
C SER A 101 -10.11 -4.45 -4.74
N TYR A 102 -10.74 -5.56 -4.95
CA TYR A 102 -10.78 -6.67 -4.00
C TYR A 102 -10.58 -8.02 -4.68
N ALA A 103 -10.01 -8.96 -3.93
CA ALA A 103 -9.95 -10.38 -4.25
C ALA A 103 -10.64 -11.18 -3.14
N LYS A 104 -11.08 -12.40 -3.43
CA LYS A 104 -11.87 -13.24 -2.52
C LYS A 104 -11.16 -14.55 -2.23
N ASP A 105 -11.35 -15.06 -1.01
CA ASP A 105 -11.08 -16.45 -0.66
C ASP A 105 -9.63 -16.91 -0.96
N GLY A 106 -8.65 -16.03 -0.72
CA GLY A 106 -7.24 -16.34 -0.90
C GLY A 106 -6.72 -16.17 -2.32
N ASP A 107 -7.54 -15.73 -3.28
CA ASP A 107 -7.07 -15.39 -4.62
C ASP A 107 -6.04 -14.25 -4.52
N GLN A 108 -4.86 -14.44 -5.11
CA GLN A 108 -3.77 -13.50 -5.04
C GLN A 108 -3.59 -12.66 -6.30
N ASP A 109 -4.17 -13.08 -7.40
CA ASP A 109 -3.87 -12.56 -8.73
C ASP A 109 -5.07 -11.88 -9.39
N THR A 110 -6.29 -12.30 -9.07
CA THR A 110 -7.50 -11.78 -9.69
C THR A 110 -8.19 -10.77 -8.81
N TYR A 111 -8.06 -9.49 -9.16
CA TYR A 111 -8.72 -8.40 -8.46
C TYR A 111 -9.92 -7.88 -9.26
N THR A 112 -11.03 -7.67 -8.56
CA THR A 112 -12.23 -7.03 -9.10
C THR A 112 -12.31 -5.60 -8.58
N GLU A 113 -12.57 -4.65 -9.45
CA GLU A 113 -12.77 -3.26 -9.05
C GLU A 113 -14.00 -3.13 -8.14
N ALA A 114 -13.85 -2.40 -7.05
CA ALA A 114 -14.92 -2.21 -6.08
C ALA A 114 -15.95 -1.18 -6.53
N GLY A 115 -15.59 -0.30 -7.47
CA GLY A 115 -16.42 0.78 -7.98
C GLY A 115 -15.60 1.78 -8.78
N SER A 116 -16.06 3.02 -8.84
CA SER A 116 -15.30 4.11 -9.47
C SER A 116 -14.05 4.44 -8.67
N GLU A 117 -13.09 5.07 -9.32
CA GLU A 117 -11.92 5.68 -8.69
C GLU A 117 -12.33 6.64 -7.57
N LEU A 118 -11.42 6.87 -6.64
CA LEU A 118 -11.61 7.91 -5.62
C LEU A 118 -11.73 9.27 -6.31
N PRO A 119 -12.59 10.16 -5.81
CA PRO A 119 -12.82 11.43 -6.48
C PRO A 119 -11.55 12.28 -6.54
N VAL A 120 -11.34 12.89 -7.68
CA VAL A 120 -10.32 13.93 -7.85
C VAL A 120 -10.77 15.14 -7.05
N THR A 121 -10.16 15.34 -5.91
CA THR A 121 -10.36 16.56 -5.12
C THR A 121 -9.14 17.44 -5.29
N SER A 122 -9.33 18.64 -5.82
CA SER A 122 -8.27 19.64 -5.85
C SER A 122 -7.79 19.92 -4.42
N ALA A 123 -6.50 19.71 -4.15
CA ALA A 123 -5.80 20.08 -2.92
C ALA A 123 -6.67 20.04 -1.64
N VAL A 124 -7.21 18.88 -1.30
CA VAL A 124 -7.98 18.72 -0.07
C VAL A 124 -7.00 18.68 1.09
N THR A 125 -7.09 19.64 1.98
CA THR A 125 -6.32 19.69 3.23
C THR A 125 -6.96 18.84 4.33
N ASP A 126 -8.26 18.57 4.20
CA ASP A 126 -9.04 17.88 5.20
C ASP A 126 -9.28 16.42 4.84
N TRP A 127 -9.46 15.57 5.84
CA TRP A 127 -9.81 14.18 5.66
C TRP A 127 -11.23 14.04 5.10
N VAL A 128 -11.37 13.29 4.02
CA VAL A 128 -12.66 13.00 3.35
C VAL A 128 -12.89 11.50 3.38
N THR A 129 -14.12 11.09 3.68
CA THR A 129 -14.53 9.68 3.62
C THR A 129 -15.36 9.43 2.36
N THR A 130 -14.83 8.66 1.45
CA THR A 130 -15.49 8.28 0.20
C THR A 130 -16.15 6.90 0.34
N ALA A 131 -17.43 6.82 0.00
CA ALA A 131 -18.18 5.56 -0.01
C ALA A 131 -18.08 4.89 -1.39
N ILE A 132 -17.61 3.65 -1.43
CA ILE A 132 -17.52 2.81 -2.62
C ILE A 132 -18.47 1.64 -2.45
N THR A 133 -19.40 1.48 -3.39
CA THR A 133 -20.44 0.45 -3.33
C THR A 133 -20.26 -0.56 -4.45
N PRO A 134 -19.58 -1.68 -4.19
CA PRO A 134 -19.45 -2.76 -5.17
C PRO A 134 -20.78 -3.46 -5.39
N THR A 135 -20.90 -4.24 -6.45
CA THR A 135 -21.93 -5.26 -6.52
C THR A 135 -21.77 -6.22 -5.32
N ALA A 136 -22.79 -6.30 -4.46
CA ALA A 136 -22.70 -7.06 -3.22
C ALA A 136 -22.30 -8.53 -3.47
N PHE A 137 -21.21 -8.97 -2.85
CA PHE A 137 -20.65 -10.31 -3.04
C PHE A 137 -20.50 -11.06 -1.72
N SER A 138 -20.28 -12.36 -1.81
CA SER A 138 -20.04 -13.22 -0.63
C SER A 138 -18.67 -13.86 -0.71
N CYS A 139 -17.99 -13.97 0.44
CA CYS A 139 -16.66 -14.55 0.58
C CYS A 139 -16.42 -15.07 2.01
N ASN A 140 -15.44 -15.93 2.20
CA ASN A 140 -14.92 -16.31 3.52
C ASN A 140 -13.85 -15.31 3.99
N SER A 141 -13.04 -14.80 3.08
CA SER A 141 -12.09 -13.74 3.31
C SER A 141 -12.07 -12.75 2.14
N VAL A 142 -11.61 -11.56 2.39
CA VAL A 142 -11.43 -10.52 1.36
C VAL A 142 -10.03 -9.91 1.49
N ARG A 143 -9.37 -9.72 0.37
CA ARG A 143 -8.13 -8.96 0.25
C ARG A 143 -8.43 -7.68 -0.49
N LEU A 144 -7.91 -6.57 0.00
CA LEU A 144 -8.04 -5.28 -0.65
C LEU A 144 -6.75 -4.91 -1.39
N ARG A 145 -6.91 -4.24 -2.49
CA ARG A 145 -5.83 -3.61 -3.24
C ARG A 145 -6.21 -2.17 -3.54
N LEU A 146 -5.37 -1.25 -3.11
CA LEU A 146 -5.44 0.16 -3.49
C LEU A 146 -4.33 0.41 -4.50
N PHE A 147 -4.66 0.82 -5.70
CA PHE A 147 -3.67 1.05 -6.74
C PHE A 147 -3.99 2.29 -7.56
N SER A 148 -2.96 2.87 -8.17
CA SER A 148 -3.11 3.95 -9.14
C SER A 148 -2.87 3.43 -10.55
N ASP A 149 -3.73 3.85 -11.48
CA ASP A 149 -3.55 3.64 -12.94
C ASP A 149 -2.72 4.79 -13.51
N GLY A 150 -1.53 4.98 -12.98
CA GLY A 150 -0.62 6.05 -13.36
C GLY A 150 0.10 6.65 -12.16
N THR A 151 0.59 7.88 -12.35
CA THR A 151 1.33 8.60 -11.34
C THR A 151 0.41 9.08 -10.21
N THR A 152 0.67 8.64 -9.00
CA THR A 152 -0.05 9.12 -7.81
C THR A 152 0.45 10.50 -7.43
N PRO A 153 -0.42 11.46 -7.12
CA PRO A 153 0.00 12.74 -6.59
C PRO A 153 0.78 12.58 -5.27
N ALA A 154 1.85 13.34 -5.09
CA ALA A 154 2.75 13.26 -3.94
C ALA A 154 2.05 13.53 -2.59
N ASN A 155 0.93 14.22 -2.61
CA ASN A 155 0.17 14.61 -1.41
C ASN A 155 -1.01 13.67 -1.08
N PHE A 156 -1.11 12.49 -1.73
CA PHE A 156 -2.14 11.52 -1.40
C PHE A 156 -1.80 10.80 -0.09
N GLU A 157 -2.73 10.82 0.84
CA GLU A 157 -2.62 10.11 2.10
C GLU A 157 -3.90 9.31 2.36
N ILE A 158 -3.75 8.12 2.92
CA ILE A 158 -4.86 7.26 3.36
C ILE A 158 -4.79 7.08 4.88
N ASN A 159 -5.94 7.18 5.55
CA ASN A 159 -6.06 6.92 6.98
C ASN A 159 -6.57 5.51 7.27
N ASP A 160 -7.73 5.17 6.69
CA ASP A 160 -8.36 3.87 6.93
C ASP A 160 -9.24 3.42 5.76
N ILE A 161 -9.56 2.11 5.77
CA ILE A 161 -10.57 1.51 4.91
C ILE A 161 -11.53 0.71 5.80
N THR A 162 -12.76 1.17 5.88
CA THR A 162 -13.82 0.48 6.62
C THR A 162 -14.64 -0.42 5.70
N ILE A 163 -14.89 -1.66 6.11
CA ILE A 163 -15.66 -2.66 5.36
C ILE A 163 -17.02 -2.89 6.01
N VAL A 164 -18.10 -2.66 5.27
CA VAL A 164 -19.46 -2.94 5.72
C VAL A 164 -19.90 -4.32 5.24
N TYR A 165 -20.14 -5.23 6.16
CA TYR A 165 -20.49 -6.60 5.86
C TYR A 165 -21.56 -7.16 6.81
N ARG A 166 -22.16 -8.28 6.42
CA ARG A 166 -23.05 -9.09 7.26
C ARG A 166 -22.59 -10.54 7.21
N LEU A 167 -22.59 -11.19 8.36
CA LEU A 167 -22.40 -12.63 8.46
C LEU A 167 -23.63 -13.35 7.88
N LYS A 168 -23.40 -14.33 7.03
CA LYS A 168 -24.46 -15.27 6.62
C LYS A 168 -24.59 -16.34 7.67
N GLY A 169 -25.82 -16.59 8.13
CA GLY A 169 -26.09 -17.72 9.02
C GLY A 169 -25.66 -19.04 8.38
N ALA A 170 -25.10 -19.93 9.20
CA ALA A 170 -24.95 -21.32 8.78
C ALA A 170 -26.35 -21.90 8.49
N ARG A 171 -26.51 -22.51 7.31
CA ARG A 171 -27.69 -23.31 7.01
C ARG A 171 -27.49 -24.71 7.52
#